data_cbf2a34cc9123a2ded8efeefe997f78a
#
_entry.id   cbf2a34cc9123a2ded8efeefe997f78a
#
_cell.length_a   1.000
_cell.length_b   1.000
_cell.length_c   1.000
_cell.angle_alpha   90.00
_cell.angle_beta   90.00
_cell.angle_gamma   90.00
#
_symmetry.space_group_name_H-M   'P 1'
#
loop_
_entity.id
_entity.type
_entity.pdbx_description
1 polymer ?
#
loop_
_entity_poly.entity_id
_entity_poly.type
_entity_poly.pdbx_seq_one_letter_code
_entity_poly.pdbx_strand_id
1 'polypeptide(L)'
;MTVESKSGKFTLNGMEIELIDLPGVYSLSSSSPEEDVVFQELTKPGIDLIIDVVDSSIPRRSLYLTTQLAELHIPMILAFNMSDDARRKGFKFDIPKLEKYFGSPIAQTVGSKIGGVKPLLDQLAKTLTELEDHGVPMLTYGEDIDDAIGAVAAKIDTLKVEKYAHIPSRFFAI
;
A
#
# COMPACT_ATOMS: atom_id res chain seq x y z
N MET A 1 16.54 17.17 10.85
CA MET A 1 15.78 16.29 11.76
C MET A 1 15.81 14.93 11.08
N THR A 2 16.39 13.92 11.70
CA THR A 2 16.48 12.58 11.09
C THR A 2 15.07 11.98 11.11
N VAL A 3 14.55 11.67 9.95
CA VAL A 3 13.27 10.95 9.83
C VAL A 3 13.60 9.47 9.96
N GLU A 4 13.09 8.83 11.00
CA GLU A 4 13.35 7.40 11.27
C GLU A 4 12.02 6.64 11.28
N SER A 5 12.05 5.41 10.77
CA SER A 5 10.95 4.45 10.95
C SER A 5 10.91 4.00 12.41
N LYS A 6 9.72 3.69 12.92
CA LYS A 6 9.52 3.13 14.26
C LYS A 6 8.89 1.76 14.13
N SER A 7 9.38 0.80 14.90
CA SER A 7 8.75 -0.51 14.95
C SER A 7 8.17 -0.83 16.33
N GLY A 8 7.15 -1.66 16.33
CA GLY A 8 6.50 -2.19 17.53
C GLY A 8 6.00 -3.60 17.29
N LYS A 9 5.96 -4.41 18.36
CA LYS A 9 5.47 -5.79 18.27
C LYS A 9 4.19 -5.95 19.07
N PHE A 10 3.27 -6.72 18.53
CA PHE A 10 2.04 -7.13 19.22
C PHE A 10 1.60 -8.51 18.75
N THR A 11 0.65 -9.11 19.49
CA THR A 11 0.10 -10.41 19.13
C THR A 11 -1.34 -10.26 18.68
N LEU A 12 -1.69 -10.83 17.53
CA LEU A 12 -3.05 -10.91 17.01
C LEU A 12 -3.39 -12.37 16.69
N ASN A 13 -4.42 -12.92 17.32
CA ASN A 13 -4.85 -14.31 17.14
C ASN A 13 -3.72 -15.36 17.29
N GLY A 14 -2.77 -15.09 18.20
CA GLY A 14 -1.63 -16.00 18.46
C GLY A 14 -0.44 -15.82 17.51
N MET A 15 -0.54 -14.95 16.51
CA MET A 15 0.57 -14.57 15.63
C MET A 15 1.30 -13.36 16.20
N GLU A 16 2.64 -13.42 16.27
CA GLU A 16 3.47 -12.26 16.57
C GLU A 16 3.59 -11.39 15.30
N ILE A 17 3.26 -10.12 15.43
CA ILE A 17 3.29 -9.14 14.34
C ILE A 17 4.30 -8.06 14.71
N GLU A 18 5.22 -7.78 13.80
CA GLU A 18 6.04 -6.58 13.84
C GLU A 18 5.42 -5.52 12.93
N LEU A 19 5.00 -4.41 13.52
CA LEU A 19 4.45 -3.26 12.81
C LEU A 19 5.54 -2.20 12.68
N ILE A 20 5.79 -1.75 11.45
CA ILE A 20 6.73 -0.67 11.16
C ILE A 20 5.91 0.56 10.77
N ASP A 21 6.02 1.63 11.56
CA ASP A 21 5.41 2.93 11.29
C ASP A 21 6.35 3.75 10.40
N LEU A 22 5.86 4.17 9.25
CA LEU A 22 6.61 4.91 8.25
C LEU A 22 6.15 6.37 8.21
N PRO A 23 7.04 7.29 7.81
CA PRO A 23 6.65 8.68 7.57
C PRO A 23 5.46 8.80 6.62
N GLY A 24 4.59 9.78 6.86
CA GLY A 24 3.45 10.04 5.97
C GLY A 24 3.93 10.69 4.67
N VAL A 25 3.76 10.00 3.56
CA VAL A 25 4.10 10.46 2.21
C VAL A 25 2.89 10.36 1.28
N TYR A 26 2.95 11.03 0.14
CA TYR A 26 1.90 10.98 -0.88
C TYR A 26 2.38 10.35 -2.19
N SER A 27 3.69 10.10 -2.28
CA SER A 27 4.33 9.44 -3.44
C SER A 27 5.61 8.74 -3.02
N LEU A 28 6.17 7.92 -3.89
CA LEU A 28 7.46 7.25 -3.75
C LEU A 28 8.48 7.79 -4.76
N SER A 29 8.41 9.08 -5.08
CA SER A 29 9.26 9.71 -6.09
C SER A 29 10.66 10.08 -5.61
N SER A 30 11.01 9.77 -4.36
CA SER A 30 12.29 10.11 -3.72
C SER A 30 12.64 11.59 -3.80
N SER A 31 11.61 12.46 -3.70
CA SER A 31 11.78 13.91 -3.75
C SER A 31 11.98 14.53 -2.37
N SER A 32 11.80 13.77 -1.30
CA SER A 32 11.99 14.21 0.08
C SER A 32 12.71 13.14 0.91
N PRO A 33 13.35 13.53 2.03
CA PRO A 33 13.95 12.56 2.95
C PRO A 33 12.94 11.55 3.51
N GLU A 34 11.69 11.95 3.69
CA GLU A 34 10.60 11.09 4.14
C GLU A 34 10.28 10.02 3.10
N GLU A 35 10.17 10.40 1.82
CA GLU A 35 9.94 9.46 0.72
C GLU A 35 11.10 8.48 0.55
N ASP A 36 12.35 8.95 0.73
CA ASP A 36 13.53 8.09 0.70
C ASP A 36 13.48 7.01 1.80
N VAL A 37 13.09 7.37 3.03
CA VAL A 37 12.94 6.42 4.13
C VAL A 37 11.87 5.38 3.80
N VAL A 38 10.71 5.81 3.33
CA VAL A 38 9.61 4.91 2.95
C VAL A 38 10.04 3.98 1.82
N PHE A 39 10.66 4.51 0.76
CA PHE A 39 11.18 3.72 -0.35
C PHE A 39 12.19 2.66 0.11
N GLN A 40 13.13 3.04 0.97
CA GLN A 40 14.13 2.11 1.49
C GLN A 40 13.51 1.00 2.34
N GLU A 41 12.51 1.31 3.17
CA GLU A 41 11.81 0.29 3.96
C GLU A 41 10.99 -0.64 3.05
N LEU A 42 10.20 -0.11 2.14
CA LEU A 42 9.34 -0.89 1.23
C LEU A 42 10.12 -1.77 0.25
N THR A 43 11.37 -1.42 -0.04
CA THR A 43 12.24 -2.22 -0.92
C THR A 43 13.15 -3.20 -0.16
N LYS A 44 12.99 -3.34 1.16
CA LYS A 44 13.63 -4.41 1.93
C LYS A 44 12.93 -5.75 1.70
N PRO A 45 13.67 -6.86 1.68
CA PRO A 45 13.03 -8.17 1.66
C PRO A 45 12.35 -8.47 3.01
N GLY A 46 11.28 -9.28 2.98
CA GLY A 46 10.62 -9.78 4.18
C GLY A 46 9.45 -8.94 4.68
N ILE A 47 8.87 -8.09 3.83
CA ILE A 47 7.58 -7.45 4.11
C ILE A 47 6.46 -8.40 3.65
N ASP A 48 5.64 -8.84 4.60
CA ASP A 48 4.54 -9.76 4.33
C ASP A 48 3.27 -9.04 3.91
N LEU A 49 3.04 -7.82 4.44
CA LEU A 49 1.80 -7.07 4.24
C LEU A 49 2.03 -5.56 4.36
N ILE A 50 1.38 -4.79 3.51
CA ILE A 50 1.31 -3.32 3.59
C ILE A 50 -0.06 -2.90 4.11
N ILE A 51 -0.09 -1.96 5.05
CA ILE A 51 -1.31 -1.24 5.42
C ILE A 51 -1.19 0.19 4.90
N ASP A 52 -1.91 0.49 3.83
CA ASP A 52 -1.96 1.85 3.27
C ASP A 52 -3.08 2.65 3.93
N VAL A 53 -2.71 3.70 4.67
CA VAL A 53 -3.66 4.57 5.39
C VAL A 53 -4.11 5.70 4.46
N VAL A 54 -5.20 5.45 3.75
CA VAL A 54 -5.79 6.38 2.77
C VAL A 54 -6.66 7.42 3.48
N ASP A 55 -6.35 8.71 3.33
CA ASP A 55 -7.30 9.78 3.71
C ASP A 55 -8.46 9.79 2.71
N SER A 56 -9.56 9.16 3.10
CA SER A 56 -10.75 9.04 2.25
C SER A 56 -11.50 10.36 2.06
N SER A 57 -11.15 11.41 2.80
CA SER A 57 -11.71 12.76 2.62
C SER A 57 -11.04 13.57 1.49
N ILE A 58 -9.88 13.11 1.01
CA ILE A 58 -9.14 13.66 -0.14
C ILE A 58 -8.64 12.53 -1.06
N PRO A 59 -9.53 11.67 -1.58
CA PRO A 59 -9.17 10.37 -2.17
C PRO A 59 -8.24 10.49 -3.38
N ARG A 60 -8.41 11.53 -4.21
CA ARG A 60 -7.59 11.72 -5.42
C ARG A 60 -6.10 11.81 -5.10
N ARG A 61 -5.73 12.49 -4.00
CA ARG A 61 -4.34 12.63 -3.60
C ARG A 61 -3.81 11.36 -2.95
N SER A 62 -4.62 10.78 -2.07
CA SER A 62 -4.20 9.62 -1.28
C SER A 62 -4.05 8.35 -2.12
N LEU A 63 -4.96 8.12 -3.08
CA LEU A 63 -4.92 6.94 -3.96
C LEU A 63 -3.76 6.96 -4.97
N TYR A 64 -3.06 8.07 -5.14
CA TYR A 64 -1.85 8.10 -5.97
C TYR A 64 -0.74 7.23 -5.39
N LEU A 65 -0.49 7.34 -4.08
CA LEU A 65 0.45 6.45 -3.39
C LEU A 65 -0.01 4.98 -3.47
N THR A 66 -1.32 4.74 -3.28
CA THR A 66 -1.90 3.40 -3.39
C THR A 66 -1.56 2.72 -4.72
N THR A 67 -1.61 3.46 -5.83
CA THR A 67 -1.25 2.89 -7.15
C THR A 67 0.22 2.49 -7.22
N GLN A 68 1.13 3.29 -6.64
CA GLN A 68 2.55 2.96 -6.59
C GLN A 68 2.84 1.76 -5.68
N LEU A 69 2.16 1.67 -4.52
CA LEU A 69 2.30 0.53 -3.60
C LEU A 69 1.81 -0.78 -4.22
N ALA A 70 0.73 -0.74 -5.01
CA ALA A 70 0.20 -1.92 -5.68
C ALA A 70 1.19 -2.55 -6.68
N GLU A 71 2.08 -1.76 -7.27
CA GLU A 71 3.11 -2.24 -8.20
C GLU A 71 4.27 -2.97 -7.49
N LEU A 72 4.35 -2.92 -6.16
CA LEU A 72 5.29 -3.77 -5.40
C LEU A 72 4.86 -5.24 -5.37
N HIS A 73 3.61 -5.54 -5.72
CA HIS A 73 2.99 -6.87 -5.64
C HIS A 73 3.08 -7.50 -4.25
N ILE A 74 3.17 -6.69 -3.19
CA ILE A 74 3.06 -7.12 -1.80
C ILE A 74 1.57 -7.08 -1.41
N PRO A 75 1.03 -8.10 -0.72
CA PRO A 75 -0.33 -8.05 -0.19
C PRO A 75 -0.60 -6.74 0.56
N MET A 76 -1.77 -6.14 0.37
CA MET A 76 -2.06 -4.83 0.94
C MET A 76 -3.48 -4.77 1.49
N ILE A 77 -3.67 -4.01 2.59
CA ILE A 77 -4.98 -3.59 3.09
C ILE A 77 -5.08 -2.07 2.95
N LEU A 78 -6.18 -1.59 2.38
CA LEU A 78 -6.46 -0.15 2.30
C LEU A 78 -7.30 0.28 3.50
N ALA A 79 -6.67 1.00 4.43
CA ALA A 79 -7.37 1.60 5.56
C ALA A 79 -7.95 2.96 5.15
N PHE A 80 -9.20 3.00 4.69
CA PHE A 80 -9.91 4.23 4.32
C PHE A 80 -10.27 5.00 5.59
N ASN A 81 -9.29 5.76 6.09
CA ASN A 81 -9.41 6.56 7.30
C ASN A 81 -10.20 7.85 7.02
N MET A 82 -10.64 8.51 8.10
CA MET A 82 -11.52 9.69 8.02
C MET A 82 -12.83 9.43 7.24
N SER A 83 -13.34 8.19 7.31
CA SER A 83 -14.54 7.76 6.57
C SER A 83 -15.81 8.53 6.96
N ASP A 84 -15.88 9.09 8.17
CA ASP A 84 -16.95 9.98 8.58
C ASP A 84 -16.84 11.37 7.91
N ASP A 85 -15.64 11.89 7.72
CA ASP A 85 -15.38 13.14 6.99
C ASP A 85 -15.71 12.99 5.51
N ALA A 86 -15.25 11.90 4.91
CA ALA A 86 -15.58 11.58 3.53
C ALA A 86 -17.09 11.56 3.29
N ARG A 87 -17.83 10.91 4.20
CA ARG A 87 -19.30 10.87 4.16
C ARG A 87 -19.93 12.26 4.30
N ARG A 88 -19.40 13.09 5.21
CA ARG A 88 -19.88 14.49 5.38
C ARG A 88 -19.64 15.33 4.14
N LYS A 89 -18.56 15.10 3.41
CA LYS A 89 -18.24 15.73 2.12
C LYS A 89 -19.03 15.16 0.94
N GLY A 90 -19.88 14.16 1.16
CA GLY A 90 -20.72 13.55 0.12
C GLY A 90 -20.01 12.51 -0.74
N PHE A 91 -18.79 12.07 -0.38
CA PHE A 91 -18.12 10.98 -1.09
C PHE A 91 -18.87 9.66 -0.89
N LYS A 92 -19.05 8.94 -1.99
CA LYS A 92 -19.60 7.58 -2.03
C LYS A 92 -18.60 6.70 -2.77
N PHE A 93 -18.01 5.74 -2.06
CA PHE A 93 -17.08 4.79 -2.63
C PHE A 93 -17.81 3.49 -3.00
N ASP A 94 -17.57 3.03 -4.21
CA ASP A 94 -17.93 1.67 -4.61
C ASP A 94 -16.82 0.73 -4.11
N ILE A 95 -16.93 0.35 -2.82
CA ILE A 95 -15.93 -0.47 -2.15
C ILE A 95 -15.62 -1.77 -2.91
N PRO A 96 -16.62 -2.59 -3.30
CA PRO A 96 -16.36 -3.82 -4.05
C PRO A 96 -15.59 -3.58 -5.36
N LYS A 97 -15.88 -2.48 -6.06
CA LYS A 97 -15.19 -2.14 -7.30
C LYS A 97 -13.73 -1.72 -7.04
N LEU A 98 -13.48 -0.96 -5.98
CA LEU A 98 -12.14 -0.55 -5.58
C LEU A 98 -11.30 -1.74 -5.11
N GLU A 99 -11.87 -2.62 -4.27
CA GLU A 99 -11.22 -3.86 -3.84
C GLU A 99 -10.84 -4.73 -5.03
N LYS A 100 -11.76 -4.89 -5.99
CA LYS A 100 -11.47 -5.63 -7.23
C LYS A 100 -10.35 -4.96 -8.06
N TYR A 101 -10.33 -3.63 -8.12
CA TYR A 101 -9.35 -2.88 -8.91
C TYR A 101 -7.94 -3.00 -8.31
N PHE A 102 -7.81 -2.79 -7.00
CA PHE A 102 -6.51 -2.86 -6.31
C PHE A 102 -6.13 -4.29 -5.87
N GLY A 103 -7.04 -5.26 -5.96
CA GLY A 103 -6.84 -6.60 -5.40
C GLY A 103 -6.60 -6.60 -3.89
N SER A 104 -7.11 -5.61 -3.20
CA SER A 104 -6.81 -5.34 -1.80
C SER A 104 -8.08 -5.04 -1.03
N PRO A 105 -8.32 -5.66 0.12
CA PRO A 105 -9.49 -5.38 0.93
C PRO A 105 -9.45 -3.95 1.50
N ILE A 106 -10.64 -3.36 1.68
CA ILE A 106 -10.79 -2.00 2.18
C ILE A 106 -11.47 -2.00 3.54
N ALA A 107 -10.78 -1.48 4.56
CA ALA A 107 -11.33 -1.24 5.88
C ALA A 107 -11.66 0.24 6.06
N GLN A 108 -12.93 0.58 6.26
CA GLN A 108 -13.32 1.96 6.58
C GLN A 108 -13.08 2.25 8.06
N THR A 109 -12.23 3.24 8.35
CA THR A 109 -11.81 3.57 9.71
C THR A 109 -12.08 5.03 10.06
N VAL A 110 -12.10 5.31 11.37
CA VAL A 110 -12.09 6.64 11.96
C VAL A 110 -11.11 6.62 13.12
N GLY A 111 -9.83 6.78 12.83
CA GLY A 111 -8.74 6.60 13.81
C GLY A 111 -8.83 7.48 15.06
N SER A 112 -9.53 8.62 14.99
CA SER A 112 -9.76 9.51 16.14
C SER A 112 -10.85 9.01 17.11
N LYS A 113 -11.60 7.95 16.80
CA LYS A 113 -12.69 7.44 17.61
C LYS A 113 -12.34 6.13 18.31
N ILE A 114 -12.83 5.96 19.52
CA ILE A 114 -12.72 4.69 20.25
C ILE A 114 -13.38 3.58 19.39
N GLY A 115 -12.65 2.51 19.14
CA GLY A 115 -13.12 1.40 18.30
C GLY A 115 -13.15 1.71 16.79
N GLY A 116 -12.78 2.91 16.38
CA GLY A 116 -12.82 3.32 14.97
C GLY A 116 -11.80 2.61 14.07
N VAL A 117 -10.82 1.91 14.64
CA VAL A 117 -9.84 1.07 13.93
C VAL A 117 -10.22 -0.42 13.94
N LYS A 118 -11.29 -0.80 14.64
CA LYS A 118 -11.71 -2.21 14.70
C LYS A 118 -11.90 -2.87 13.33
N PRO A 119 -12.53 -2.22 12.32
CA PRO A 119 -12.65 -2.82 11.00
C PRO A 119 -11.31 -3.18 10.36
N LEU A 120 -10.26 -2.38 10.61
CA LEU A 120 -8.91 -2.68 10.14
C LEU A 120 -8.31 -3.90 10.84
N LEU A 121 -8.47 -4.00 12.18
CA LEU A 121 -7.98 -5.15 12.95
C LEU A 121 -8.69 -6.45 12.54
N ASP A 122 -10.01 -6.40 12.34
CA ASP A 122 -10.79 -7.55 11.86
C ASP A 122 -10.33 -7.98 10.45
N GLN A 123 -10.08 -7.01 9.55
CA GLN A 123 -9.57 -7.30 8.21
C GLN A 123 -8.13 -7.82 8.23
N LEU A 124 -7.27 -7.25 9.09
CA LEU A 124 -5.89 -7.70 9.26
C LEU A 124 -5.85 -9.17 9.70
N ALA A 125 -6.65 -9.53 10.72
CA ALA A 125 -6.75 -10.90 11.21
C ALA A 125 -7.17 -11.88 10.11
N LYS A 126 -8.13 -11.48 9.25
CA LYS A 126 -8.56 -12.27 8.10
C LYS A 126 -7.46 -12.40 7.06
N THR A 127 -6.87 -11.29 6.62
CA THR A 127 -5.85 -11.26 5.57
C THR A 127 -4.63 -12.10 5.97
N LEU A 128 -4.19 -12.04 7.23
CA LEU A 128 -3.05 -12.83 7.72
C LEU A 128 -3.29 -14.35 7.67
N THR A 129 -4.54 -14.80 7.72
CA THR A 129 -4.86 -16.23 7.58
C THR A 129 -4.94 -16.68 6.13
N GLU A 130 -5.04 -15.75 5.19
CA GLU A 130 -5.27 -16.00 3.76
C GLU A 130 -4.09 -15.49 2.89
N LEU A 131 -2.95 -15.10 3.49
CA LEU A 131 -1.83 -14.45 2.78
C LEU A 131 -1.30 -15.26 1.59
N GLU A 132 -1.24 -16.59 1.69
CA GLU A 132 -0.74 -17.46 0.62
C GLU A 132 -1.65 -17.49 -0.62
N ASP A 133 -2.94 -17.17 -0.46
CA ASP A 133 -3.94 -17.15 -1.53
C ASP A 133 -4.15 -15.77 -2.15
N HIS A 134 -3.52 -14.72 -1.60
CA HIS A 134 -3.69 -13.34 -2.07
C HIS A 134 -2.75 -13.02 -3.24
N GLY A 135 -3.23 -13.29 -4.46
CA GLY A 135 -2.60 -12.74 -5.66
C GLY A 135 -2.89 -11.23 -5.78
N VAL A 136 -1.85 -10.41 -5.86
CA VAL A 136 -2.01 -8.98 -6.16
C VAL A 136 -2.18 -8.81 -7.66
N PRO A 137 -3.32 -8.29 -8.15
CA PRO A 137 -3.52 -8.09 -9.58
C PRO A 137 -2.59 -6.99 -10.10
N MET A 138 -2.13 -7.16 -11.32
CA MET A 138 -1.42 -6.12 -12.03
C MET A 138 -2.41 -5.02 -12.41
N LEU A 139 -2.12 -3.78 -12.01
CA LEU A 139 -2.92 -2.62 -12.40
C LEU A 139 -2.78 -2.36 -13.90
N THR A 140 -3.85 -1.83 -14.51
CA THR A 140 -3.82 -1.41 -15.91
C THR A 140 -4.13 0.08 -16.00
N TYR A 141 -3.31 0.78 -16.80
CA TYR A 141 -3.37 2.23 -17.02
C TYR A 141 -3.84 2.58 -18.44
N GLY A 142 -4.18 1.56 -19.21
CA GLY A 142 -4.53 1.65 -20.63
C GLY A 142 -3.40 1.16 -21.52
N GLU A 143 -3.77 0.65 -22.72
CA GLU A 143 -2.88 -0.11 -23.60
C GLU A 143 -1.57 0.66 -23.92
N ASP A 144 -1.67 1.93 -24.35
CA ASP A 144 -0.49 2.75 -24.69
C ASP A 144 0.46 2.94 -23.50
N ILE A 145 -0.08 3.14 -22.29
CA ILE A 145 0.72 3.35 -21.07
C ILE A 145 1.32 2.03 -20.63
N ASP A 146 0.52 0.95 -20.63
CA ASP A 146 0.98 -0.37 -20.21
C ASP A 146 2.09 -0.89 -21.14
N ASP A 147 2.02 -0.63 -22.45
CA ASP A 147 3.09 -0.94 -23.41
C ASP A 147 4.37 -0.16 -23.11
N ALA A 148 4.26 1.14 -22.84
CA ALA A 148 5.40 1.97 -22.49
C ALA A 148 6.07 1.50 -21.19
N ILE A 149 5.29 1.20 -20.16
CA ILE A 149 5.77 0.63 -18.88
C ILE A 149 6.46 -0.70 -19.14
N GLY A 150 5.86 -1.60 -19.93
CA GLY A 150 6.44 -2.88 -20.30
C GLY A 150 7.80 -2.76 -20.99
N ALA A 151 7.94 -1.81 -21.93
CA ALA A 151 9.19 -1.55 -22.61
C ALA A 151 10.30 -1.05 -21.66
N VAL A 152 9.96 -0.19 -20.70
CA VAL A 152 10.90 0.29 -19.68
C VAL A 152 11.27 -0.82 -18.70
N ALA A 153 10.29 -1.56 -18.19
CA ALA A 153 10.51 -2.68 -17.28
C ALA A 153 11.44 -3.74 -17.89
N ALA A 154 11.22 -4.13 -19.16
CA ALA A 154 12.10 -5.06 -19.86
C ALA A 154 13.55 -4.55 -19.95
N LYS A 155 13.74 -3.24 -20.08
CA LYS A 155 15.08 -2.62 -20.09
C LYS A 155 15.73 -2.69 -18.69
N ILE A 156 14.94 -2.44 -17.63
CA ILE A 156 15.40 -2.53 -16.25
C ILE A 156 15.83 -3.96 -15.91
N ASP A 157 15.10 -4.98 -16.36
CA ASP A 157 15.46 -6.40 -16.18
C ASP A 157 16.85 -6.72 -16.73
N THR A 158 17.27 -6.05 -17.82
CA THR A 158 18.61 -6.26 -18.37
C THR A 158 19.74 -5.74 -17.49
N LEU A 159 19.46 -4.80 -16.56
CA LEU A 159 20.46 -4.19 -15.69
C LEU A 159 20.89 -5.13 -14.55
N LYS A 160 20.09 -6.15 -14.22
CA LYS A 160 20.39 -7.17 -13.21
C LYS A 160 20.87 -6.59 -11.87
N VAL A 161 20.15 -5.60 -11.34
CA VAL A 161 20.48 -4.97 -10.06
C VAL A 161 20.09 -5.92 -8.91
N GLU A 162 21.05 -6.70 -8.42
CA GLU A 162 20.85 -7.73 -7.38
C GLU A 162 20.10 -7.21 -6.13
N LYS A 163 20.41 -5.99 -5.71
CA LYS A 163 19.78 -5.34 -4.53
C LYS A 163 18.25 -5.30 -4.61
N TYR A 164 17.70 -5.20 -5.81
CA TYR A 164 16.26 -5.05 -6.05
C TYR A 164 15.66 -6.22 -6.83
N ALA A 165 16.35 -7.35 -6.90
CA ALA A 165 15.89 -8.53 -7.68
C ALA A 165 14.54 -9.10 -7.21
N HIS A 166 14.12 -8.80 -5.99
CA HIS A 166 12.83 -9.21 -5.42
C HIS A 166 11.70 -8.21 -5.67
N ILE A 167 12.02 -7.04 -6.25
CA ILE A 167 11.03 -6.01 -6.59
C ILE A 167 10.68 -6.13 -8.08
N PRO A 168 9.39 -6.10 -8.46
CA PRO A 168 9.00 -6.13 -9.86
C PRO A 168 9.60 -4.94 -10.62
N SER A 169 10.21 -5.19 -11.78
CA SER A 169 10.79 -4.13 -12.62
C SER A 169 9.75 -3.11 -13.06
N ARG A 170 8.47 -3.50 -13.12
CA ARG A 170 7.34 -2.63 -13.40
C ARG A 170 7.21 -1.50 -12.37
N PHE A 171 7.46 -1.77 -11.09
CA PHE A 171 7.48 -0.74 -10.03
C PHE A 171 8.46 0.42 -10.33
N PHE A 172 9.61 0.12 -10.89
CA PHE A 172 10.60 1.13 -11.26
C PHE A 172 10.31 1.80 -12.62
N ALA A 173 9.36 1.29 -13.38
CA ALA A 173 8.99 1.78 -14.70
C ALA A 173 7.84 2.80 -14.67
N ILE A 174 7.19 2.96 -13.51
CA ILE A 174 6.10 3.89 -13.22
C ILE A 174 6.61 5.08 -12.44
#